data_68d4073636d5e07d4d063ecf46ec652c
#
_entry.id   68d4073636d5e07d4d063ecf46ec652c
#
_cell.length_a   1.000
_cell.length_b   1.000
_cell.length_c   1.000
_cell.angle_alpha   90.00
_cell.angle_beta   90.00
_cell.angle_gamma   90.00
#
_symmetry.space_group_name_H-M   'P 1'
#
loop_
_entity.id
_entity.type
_entity.pdbx_description
1 polymer ?
#
loop_
_entity_poly.entity_id
_entity_poly.type
_entity_poly.pdbx_seq_one_letter_code
_entity_poly.pdbx_strand_id
1 'polypeptide(L)'
;MIQRKQTIYLFFAGLITVILLFIPFGTYHIAGDKYLEYNAFVVKTISNKTVILHSIGNAILLIATSLLSFITIFLYKNRKLQLKLISVNMLVILIAICTMVYIYPSFIFVRQEAYMLNISSVGAALEYNYVIIISFVSAVGLYLAKKAIMKDEAMIRSADRLR
;
A
#
# COMPACT_ATOMS: atom_id res chain seq x y z
N MET A 1 -16.36 19.45 -16.24
CA MET A 1 -15.31 18.59 -16.86
C MET A 1 -14.10 18.29 -15.97
N ILE A 2 -13.82 19.06 -14.95
CA ILE A 2 -12.61 18.95 -14.09
C ILE A 2 -12.67 17.75 -13.14
N GLN A 3 -13.86 17.32 -12.71
CA GLN A 3 -14.05 16.15 -11.83
C GLN A 3 -13.51 14.82 -12.38
N ARG A 4 -13.35 14.70 -13.70
CA ARG A 4 -12.86 13.46 -14.33
C ARG A 4 -11.41 13.13 -13.96
N LYS A 5 -10.51 14.14 -13.83
CA LYS A 5 -9.09 13.89 -13.51
C LYS A 5 -8.91 13.35 -12.09
N GLN A 6 -9.66 13.87 -11.13
CA GLN A 6 -9.63 13.43 -9.72
C GLN A 6 -10.07 11.96 -9.61
N THR A 7 -11.17 11.62 -10.29
CA THR A 7 -11.72 10.25 -10.31
C THR A 7 -10.72 9.27 -10.91
N ILE A 8 -10.01 9.67 -11.98
CA ILE A 8 -8.99 8.83 -12.61
C ILE A 8 -7.86 8.52 -11.62
N TYR A 9 -7.32 9.53 -10.94
CA TYR A 9 -6.23 9.32 -9.96
C TYR A 9 -6.67 8.42 -8.81
N LEU A 10 -7.86 8.61 -8.25
CA LEU A 10 -8.41 7.77 -7.18
C LEU A 10 -8.67 6.34 -7.64
N PHE A 11 -9.19 6.19 -8.85
CA PHE A 11 -9.46 4.87 -9.43
C PHE A 11 -8.15 4.08 -9.63
N PHE A 12 -7.13 4.69 -10.23
CA PHE A 12 -5.84 4.03 -10.41
C PHE A 12 -5.15 3.73 -9.08
N ALA A 13 -5.20 4.64 -8.11
CA ALA A 13 -4.64 4.38 -6.78
C ALA A 13 -5.33 3.18 -6.11
N GLY A 14 -6.66 3.10 -6.17
CA GLY A 14 -7.42 1.96 -5.65
C GLY A 14 -7.13 0.66 -6.41
N LEU A 15 -7.05 0.70 -7.74
CA LEU A 15 -6.74 -0.45 -8.56
C LEU A 15 -5.35 -1.01 -8.27
N ILE A 16 -4.35 -0.14 -8.18
CA ILE A 16 -2.97 -0.52 -7.85
C ILE A 16 -2.93 -1.23 -6.49
N THR A 17 -3.62 -0.72 -5.48
CA THR A 17 -3.63 -1.36 -4.15
C THR A 17 -4.34 -2.71 -4.13
N VAL A 18 -5.34 -2.94 -4.99
CA VAL A 18 -5.93 -4.28 -5.21
C VAL A 18 -4.91 -5.22 -5.85
N ILE A 19 -4.19 -4.77 -6.87
CA ILE A 19 -3.18 -5.58 -7.55
C ILE A 19 -2.07 -5.99 -6.58
N LEU A 20 -1.66 -5.11 -5.68
CA LEU A 20 -0.64 -5.38 -4.65
C LEU A 20 -1.03 -6.51 -3.68
N LEU A 21 -2.31 -6.84 -3.53
CA LEU A 21 -2.74 -7.98 -2.70
C LEU A 21 -2.29 -9.33 -3.26
N PHE A 22 -2.09 -9.43 -4.57
CA PHE A 22 -1.83 -10.69 -5.26
C PHE A 22 -0.35 -10.88 -5.64
N ILE A 23 0.46 -9.82 -5.60
CA ILE A 23 1.86 -9.87 -5.98
C ILE A 23 2.73 -10.03 -4.72
N PRO A 24 3.74 -10.92 -4.73
CA PRO A 24 4.68 -11.05 -3.62
C PRO A 24 5.53 -9.79 -3.47
N PHE A 25 5.72 -9.35 -2.22
CA PHE A 25 6.49 -8.15 -1.90
C PHE A 25 7.99 -8.36 -1.99
N GLY A 26 8.43 -9.58 -1.72
CA GLY A 26 9.84 -9.94 -1.80
C GLY A 26 10.09 -11.39 -1.43
N THR A 27 11.36 -11.79 -1.54
CA THR A 27 11.83 -13.11 -1.18
C THR A 27 12.96 -13.00 -0.17
N TYR A 28 12.96 -13.89 0.84
CA TYR A 28 14.04 -14.06 1.79
C TYR A 28 14.87 -15.27 1.41
N HIS A 29 16.18 -15.10 1.35
CA HIS A 29 17.12 -16.20 1.20
C HIS A 29 17.46 -16.78 2.58
N ILE A 30 17.28 -18.09 2.73
CA ILE A 30 17.64 -18.83 3.96
C ILE A 30 18.84 -19.73 3.63
N ALA A 31 19.67 -20.03 4.64
CA ALA A 31 20.76 -20.99 4.47
C ALA A 31 20.25 -22.35 3.95
N GLY A 32 20.94 -22.89 2.92
CA GLY A 32 20.59 -24.17 2.29
C GLY A 32 19.59 -24.05 1.12
N ASP A 33 19.69 -23.01 0.31
CA ASP A 33 18.90 -22.76 -0.91
C ASP A 33 17.38 -22.77 -0.71
N LYS A 34 16.94 -22.46 0.52
CA LYS A 34 15.52 -22.28 0.82
C LYS A 34 15.15 -20.82 0.69
N TYR A 35 14.01 -20.57 0.07
CA TYR A 35 13.47 -19.23 -0.15
C TYR A 35 12.12 -19.10 0.52
N LEU A 36 11.89 -17.94 1.17
CA LEU A 36 10.59 -17.56 1.69
C LEU A 36 9.98 -16.49 0.78
N GLU A 37 8.76 -16.69 0.40
CA GLU A 37 7.96 -15.71 -0.33
C GLU A 37 7.10 -14.92 0.66
N TYR A 38 7.20 -13.60 0.61
CA TYR A 38 6.45 -12.68 1.46
C TYR A 38 5.35 -12.00 0.66
N ASN A 39 4.10 -12.30 1.00
CA ASN A 39 2.89 -11.77 0.38
C ASN A 39 2.08 -10.92 1.37
N ALA A 40 1.02 -10.28 0.88
CA ALA A 40 0.11 -9.49 1.70
C ALA A 40 -0.54 -10.31 2.84
N PHE A 41 -0.79 -11.58 2.62
CA PHE A 41 -1.53 -12.45 3.56
C PHE A 41 -0.62 -13.34 4.39
N VAL A 42 0.44 -13.86 3.79
CA VAL A 42 1.27 -14.91 4.39
C VAL A 42 2.73 -14.79 3.97
N VAL A 43 3.60 -15.30 4.84
CA VAL A 43 4.99 -15.66 4.52
C VAL A 43 5.06 -17.17 4.41
N LYS A 44 5.43 -17.70 3.26
CA LYS A 44 5.46 -19.13 2.98
C LYS A 44 6.81 -19.55 2.41
N THR A 45 7.20 -20.80 2.65
CA THR A 45 8.37 -21.41 2.00
C THR A 45 8.02 -21.77 0.56
N ILE A 46 8.89 -21.42 -0.39
CA ILE A 46 8.67 -21.72 -1.82
C ILE A 46 8.70 -23.21 -2.07
N SER A 47 9.63 -23.96 -1.43
CA SER A 47 9.83 -25.40 -1.65
C SER A 47 8.62 -26.24 -1.22
N ASN A 48 8.13 -26.07 0.00
CA ASN A 48 7.08 -26.92 0.60
C ASN A 48 5.71 -26.20 0.72
N LYS A 49 5.60 -24.93 0.31
CA LYS A 49 4.41 -24.08 0.48
C LYS A 49 3.88 -24.02 1.92
N THR A 50 4.70 -24.36 2.91
CA THR A 50 4.32 -24.25 4.32
C THR A 50 4.23 -22.80 4.73
N VAL A 51 3.12 -22.44 5.38
CA VAL A 51 2.90 -21.10 5.92
C VAL A 51 3.69 -21.00 7.22
N ILE A 52 4.58 -20.01 7.30
CA ILE A 52 5.41 -19.74 8.47
C ILE A 52 4.76 -18.67 9.33
N LEU A 53 4.29 -17.59 8.70
CA LEU A 53 3.72 -16.43 9.39
C LEU A 53 2.56 -15.86 8.60
N HIS A 54 1.52 -15.44 9.31
CA HIS A 54 0.43 -14.68 8.72
C HIS A 54 0.72 -13.17 8.75
N SER A 55 0.73 -12.52 7.58
CA SER A 55 0.92 -11.08 7.41
C SER A 55 -0.40 -10.33 7.14
N ILE A 56 -1.49 -10.82 7.73
CA ILE A 56 -2.86 -10.31 7.50
C ILE A 56 -2.97 -8.80 7.72
N GLY A 57 -2.16 -8.21 8.59
CA GLY A 57 -2.14 -6.76 8.81
C GLY A 57 -1.88 -5.96 7.54
N ASN A 58 -0.96 -6.42 6.67
CA ASN A 58 -0.72 -5.76 5.38
C ASN A 58 -1.93 -5.88 4.45
N ALA A 59 -2.56 -7.06 4.40
CA ALA A 59 -3.76 -7.24 3.59
C ALA A 59 -4.89 -6.31 4.03
N ILE A 60 -5.12 -6.18 5.34
CA ILE A 60 -6.14 -5.28 5.90
C ILE A 60 -5.85 -3.82 5.49
N LEU A 61 -4.61 -3.34 5.62
CA LEU A 61 -4.23 -1.99 5.25
C LEU A 61 -4.41 -1.71 3.76
N LEU A 62 -4.02 -2.65 2.88
CA LEU A 62 -4.20 -2.52 1.44
C LEU A 62 -5.68 -2.54 1.04
N ILE A 63 -6.48 -3.42 1.63
CA ILE A 63 -7.93 -3.48 1.42
C ILE A 63 -8.57 -2.16 1.89
N ALA A 64 -8.20 -1.66 3.07
CA ALA A 64 -8.70 -0.39 3.58
C ALA A 64 -8.36 0.78 2.63
N THR A 65 -7.12 0.85 2.14
CA THR A 65 -6.70 1.87 1.16
C THR A 65 -7.51 1.79 -0.13
N SER A 66 -7.73 0.59 -0.65
CA SER A 66 -8.54 0.37 -1.85
C SER A 66 -9.99 0.81 -1.65
N LEU A 67 -10.62 0.35 -0.57
CA LEU A 67 -12.01 0.70 -0.25
C LEU A 67 -12.17 2.22 -0.05
N LEU A 68 -11.27 2.85 0.71
CA LEU A 68 -11.29 4.30 0.91
C LEU A 68 -11.14 5.06 -0.42
N SER A 69 -10.30 4.59 -1.33
CA SER A 69 -10.13 5.19 -2.66
C SER A 69 -11.43 5.14 -3.45
N PHE A 70 -12.09 3.98 -3.52
CA PHE A 70 -13.36 3.83 -4.25
C PHE A 70 -14.50 4.60 -3.58
N ILE A 71 -14.64 4.54 -2.25
CA ILE A 71 -15.66 5.29 -1.52
C ILE A 71 -15.50 6.80 -1.78
N THR A 72 -14.27 7.29 -1.79
CA THR A 72 -13.95 8.71 -2.03
C THR A 72 -14.40 9.18 -3.41
N ILE A 73 -14.42 8.31 -4.43
CA ILE A 73 -14.94 8.64 -5.76
C ILE A 73 -16.44 8.98 -5.69
N PHE A 74 -17.22 8.22 -4.92
CA PHE A 74 -18.67 8.45 -4.80
C PHE A 74 -19.03 9.68 -3.97
N LEU A 75 -18.09 10.18 -3.14
CA LEU A 75 -18.32 11.39 -2.32
C LEU A 75 -18.06 12.72 -3.04
N TYR A 76 -18.15 12.74 -4.35
CA TYR A 76 -17.89 13.93 -5.18
C TYR A 76 -18.76 15.15 -4.85
N LYS A 77 -19.95 14.95 -4.23
CA LYS A 77 -20.85 16.05 -3.80
C LYS A 77 -20.33 16.79 -2.58
N ASN A 78 -19.60 16.10 -1.68
CA ASN A 78 -19.08 16.70 -0.44
C ASN A 78 -17.56 16.79 -0.47
N ARG A 79 -17.02 17.86 -1.07
CA ARG A 79 -15.59 18.08 -1.29
C ARG A 79 -14.78 18.13 0.00
N LYS A 80 -15.32 18.71 1.08
CA LYS A 80 -14.61 18.78 2.38
C LYS A 80 -14.38 17.37 2.94
N LEU A 81 -15.40 16.52 2.89
CA LEU A 81 -15.32 15.14 3.34
C LEU A 81 -14.40 14.32 2.44
N GLN A 82 -14.46 14.54 1.13
CA GLN A 82 -13.57 13.92 0.15
C GLN A 82 -12.09 14.23 0.45
N LEU A 83 -11.71 15.49 0.69
CA LEU A 83 -10.35 15.88 1.06
C LEU A 83 -9.89 15.25 2.38
N LYS A 84 -10.78 15.15 3.38
CA LYS A 84 -10.47 14.49 4.65
C LYS A 84 -10.20 13.01 4.46
N LEU A 85 -11.05 12.31 3.70
CA LEU A 85 -10.88 10.88 3.41
C LEU A 85 -9.60 10.58 2.63
N ILE A 86 -9.25 11.41 1.62
CA ILE A 86 -7.97 11.24 0.91
C ILE A 86 -6.80 11.43 1.86
N SER A 87 -6.86 12.39 2.77
CA SER A 87 -5.77 12.59 3.74
C SER A 87 -5.62 11.39 4.68
N VAL A 88 -6.74 10.81 5.15
CA VAL A 88 -6.71 9.56 5.94
C VAL A 88 -6.16 8.42 5.09
N ASN A 89 -6.59 8.28 3.85
CA ASN A 89 -6.12 7.23 2.95
C ASN A 89 -4.61 7.32 2.67
N MET A 90 -4.08 8.55 2.54
CA MET A 90 -2.63 8.78 2.44
C MET A 90 -1.88 8.30 3.68
N LEU A 91 -2.42 8.49 4.88
CA LEU A 91 -1.82 7.95 6.10
C LEU A 91 -1.86 6.42 6.11
N VAL A 92 -2.98 5.82 5.74
CA VAL A 92 -3.14 4.36 5.70
C VAL A 92 -2.14 3.72 4.72
N ILE A 93 -1.98 4.27 3.51
CA ILE A 93 -1.01 3.72 2.54
C ILE A 93 0.44 3.90 3.02
N LEU A 94 0.79 5.01 3.69
CA LEU A 94 2.11 5.19 4.26
C LEU A 94 2.39 4.18 5.37
N ILE A 95 1.42 3.92 6.25
CA ILE A 95 1.53 2.87 7.27
C ILE A 95 1.69 1.50 6.59
N ALA A 96 0.93 1.20 5.54
CA ALA A 96 1.07 -0.04 4.78
C ALA A 96 2.47 -0.21 4.19
N ILE A 97 3.05 0.84 3.60
CA ILE A 97 4.42 0.82 3.09
C ILE A 97 5.42 0.58 4.23
N CYS A 98 5.27 1.25 5.37
CA CYS A 98 6.14 1.03 6.54
C CYS A 98 6.04 -0.40 7.07
N THR A 99 4.84 -0.98 7.12
CA THR A 99 4.66 -2.37 7.54
C THR A 99 5.30 -3.34 6.56
N MET A 100 5.17 -3.11 5.26
CA MET A 100 5.76 -3.96 4.21
C MET A 100 7.29 -3.91 4.21
N VAL A 101 7.87 -2.72 4.38
CA VAL A 101 9.32 -2.52 4.20
C VAL A 101 10.10 -2.73 5.49
N TYR A 102 9.53 -2.40 6.64
CA TYR A 102 10.26 -2.38 7.90
C TYR A 102 9.69 -3.32 8.96
N ILE A 103 8.40 -3.21 9.28
CA ILE A 103 7.83 -3.90 10.46
C ILE A 103 7.85 -5.43 10.29
N TYR A 104 7.28 -5.95 9.21
CA TYR A 104 7.25 -7.41 8.99
C TYR A 104 8.63 -8.01 8.73
N PRO A 105 9.49 -7.41 7.91
CA PRO A 105 10.87 -7.88 7.76
C PRO A 105 11.63 -7.93 9.08
N SER A 106 11.55 -6.88 9.90
CA SER A 106 12.20 -6.86 11.22
C SER A 106 11.63 -7.92 12.16
N PHE A 107 10.30 -8.11 12.14
CA PHE A 107 9.65 -9.13 12.95
C PHE A 107 10.08 -10.55 12.57
N ILE A 108 10.17 -10.86 11.28
CA ILE A 108 10.65 -12.14 10.78
C ILE A 108 12.11 -12.36 11.21
N PHE A 109 12.94 -11.33 11.08
CA PHE A 109 14.35 -11.39 11.46
C PHE A 109 14.55 -11.65 12.97
N VAL A 110 13.84 -10.92 13.83
CA VAL A 110 13.93 -11.08 15.30
C VAL A 110 13.39 -12.43 15.77
N ARG A 111 12.38 -12.99 15.09
CA ARG A 111 11.73 -14.24 15.46
C ARG A 111 12.23 -15.46 14.69
N GLN A 112 13.35 -15.34 13.98
CA GLN A 112 13.89 -16.44 13.17
C GLN A 112 14.10 -17.74 13.95
N GLU A 113 14.56 -17.69 15.20
CA GLU A 113 14.79 -18.87 16.04
C GLU A 113 13.45 -19.55 16.41
N ALA A 114 12.41 -18.78 16.70
CA ALA A 114 11.10 -19.30 17.03
C ALA A 114 10.43 -20.05 15.84
N TYR A 115 10.80 -19.67 14.61
CA TYR A 115 10.31 -20.30 13.39
C TYR A 115 11.25 -21.37 12.84
N MET A 116 12.32 -21.77 13.61
CA MET A 116 13.37 -22.70 13.17
C MET A 116 14.01 -22.29 11.82
N LEU A 117 14.09 -21.00 11.56
CA LEU A 117 14.67 -20.46 10.35
C LEU A 117 16.17 -20.19 10.61
N ASN A 118 17.07 -20.96 10.02
CA ASN A 118 18.50 -20.67 10.03
C ASN A 118 18.79 -19.57 8.99
N ILE A 119 18.45 -18.32 9.32
CA ILE A 119 18.78 -17.18 8.48
C ILE A 119 20.21 -16.77 8.84
N SER A 120 21.16 -17.00 7.94
CA SER A 120 22.54 -16.55 8.12
C SER A 120 22.56 -15.03 8.22
N SER A 121 23.07 -14.54 9.34
CA SER A 121 22.88 -13.19 9.89
C SER A 121 23.33 -11.99 9.04
N VAL A 122 24.03 -12.20 7.94
CA VAL A 122 24.60 -11.08 7.14
C VAL A 122 24.23 -11.19 5.65
N GLY A 123 23.68 -12.29 5.21
CA GLY A 123 23.37 -12.53 3.79
C GLY A 123 21.89 -12.76 3.47
N ALA A 124 21.01 -12.76 4.46
CA ALA A 124 19.57 -12.83 4.22
C ALA A 124 19.07 -11.47 3.73
N ALA A 125 19.59 -11.03 2.60
CA ALA A 125 19.08 -9.87 1.92
C ALA A 125 17.65 -10.20 1.48
N LEU A 126 16.69 -9.48 2.05
CA LEU A 126 15.35 -9.43 1.52
C LEU A 126 15.47 -8.82 0.12
N GLU A 127 15.28 -9.61 -0.90
CA GLU A 127 15.15 -9.11 -2.26
C GLU A 127 13.73 -8.57 -2.43
N TYR A 128 13.61 -7.24 -2.37
CA TYR A 128 12.36 -6.58 -2.62
C TYR A 128 12.01 -6.61 -4.10
N ASN A 129 10.81 -7.04 -4.42
CA ASN A 129 10.26 -6.91 -5.75
C ASN A 129 9.88 -5.44 -6.04
N TYR A 130 9.67 -5.11 -7.32
CA TYR A 130 9.19 -3.79 -7.78
C TYR A 130 7.87 -3.33 -7.14
N VAL A 131 7.22 -4.20 -6.38
CA VAL A 131 5.97 -3.97 -5.65
C VAL A 131 6.06 -2.76 -4.72
N ILE A 132 7.20 -2.53 -4.09
CA ILE A 132 7.41 -1.37 -3.23
C ILE A 132 7.31 -0.07 -4.04
N ILE A 133 7.95 -0.04 -5.22
CA ILE A 133 7.89 1.12 -6.14
C ILE A 133 6.43 1.35 -6.57
N ILE A 134 5.70 0.29 -6.89
CA ILE A 134 4.28 0.35 -7.27
C ILE A 134 3.43 0.90 -6.11
N SER A 135 3.75 0.55 -4.86
CA SER A 135 3.07 1.09 -3.68
C SER A 135 3.25 2.61 -3.56
N PHE A 136 4.46 3.11 -3.83
CA PHE A 136 4.73 4.55 -3.88
C PHE A 136 3.96 5.25 -5.01
N VAL A 137 3.81 4.61 -6.17
CA VAL A 137 2.99 5.15 -7.27
C VAL A 137 1.54 5.34 -6.83
N SER A 138 0.97 4.41 -6.04
CA SER A 138 -0.37 4.58 -5.48
C SER A 138 -0.44 5.78 -4.52
N ALA A 139 0.55 5.96 -3.64
CA ALA A 139 0.61 7.12 -2.73
C ALA A 139 0.70 8.45 -3.51
N VAL A 140 1.50 8.50 -4.57
CA VAL A 140 1.58 9.67 -5.48
C VAL A 140 0.23 9.92 -6.16
N GLY A 141 -0.47 8.87 -6.61
CA GLY A 141 -1.82 8.97 -7.17
C GLY A 141 -2.81 9.65 -6.23
N LEU A 142 -2.81 9.26 -4.95
CA LEU A 142 -3.64 9.89 -3.92
C LEU A 142 -3.26 11.36 -3.68
N TYR A 143 -1.96 11.68 -3.67
CA TYR A 143 -1.48 13.06 -3.56
C TYR A 143 -1.94 13.92 -4.73
N LEU A 144 -1.83 13.42 -5.96
CA LEU A 144 -2.29 14.12 -7.16
C LEU A 144 -3.79 14.33 -7.15
N ALA A 145 -4.57 13.34 -6.68
CA ALA A 145 -6.01 13.48 -6.50
C ALA A 145 -6.34 14.61 -5.51
N LYS A 146 -5.68 14.63 -4.35
CA LYS A 146 -5.83 15.69 -3.35
C LYS A 146 -5.53 17.07 -3.93
N LYS A 147 -4.39 17.21 -4.62
CA LYS A 147 -3.97 18.47 -5.25
C LYS A 147 -4.97 18.96 -6.30
N ALA A 148 -5.51 18.03 -7.10
CA ALA A 148 -6.52 18.35 -8.10
C ALA A 148 -7.81 18.89 -7.46
N ILE A 149 -8.31 18.23 -6.39
CA ILE A 149 -9.51 18.67 -5.67
C ILE A 149 -9.32 20.06 -5.03
N MET A 150 -8.18 20.27 -4.39
CA MET A 150 -7.85 21.58 -3.78
C MET A 150 -7.80 22.70 -4.81
N LYS A 151 -7.22 22.44 -5.99
CA LYS A 151 -7.19 23.42 -7.10
C LYS A 151 -8.59 23.77 -7.58
N ASP A 152 -9.47 22.77 -7.71
CA ASP A 152 -10.83 22.97 -8.16
C ASP A 152 -11.64 23.78 -7.12
N GLU A 153 -11.44 23.50 -5.82
CA GLU A 153 -12.08 24.27 -4.75
C GLU A 153 -11.62 25.73 -4.73
N ALA A 154 -10.32 25.98 -4.96
CA ALA A 154 -9.79 27.33 -5.03
C ALA A 154 -10.39 28.13 -6.21
N MET A 155 -10.54 27.50 -7.38
CA MET A 155 -11.17 28.14 -8.53
C MET A 155 -12.63 28.52 -8.28
N ILE A 156 -13.41 27.66 -7.60
CA ILE A 156 -14.80 27.97 -7.29
C ILE A 156 -14.88 29.13 -6.30
N ARG A 157 -14.07 29.12 -5.25
CA ARG A 157 -14.04 30.20 -4.26
C ARG A 157 -13.65 31.56 -4.89
N SER A 158 -12.74 31.56 -5.88
CA SER A 158 -12.39 32.78 -6.59
C SER A 158 -13.53 33.31 -7.46
N ALA A 159 -14.28 32.43 -8.11
CA ALA A 159 -15.46 32.79 -8.90
C ALA A 159 -16.58 33.38 -8.02
N ASP A 160 -16.81 32.80 -6.83
CA ASP A 160 -17.84 33.29 -5.89
C ASP A 160 -17.50 34.66 -5.31
N ARG A 161 -16.22 35.05 -5.24
CA ARG A 161 -15.80 36.39 -4.78
C ARG A 161 -15.98 37.50 -5.83
N LEU A 162 -16.09 37.12 -7.09
CA LEU A 162 -16.27 38.07 -8.20
C LEU A 162 -17.74 38.35 -8.52
N ARG A 163 -18.67 37.69 -7.83
CA ARG A 163 -20.10 37.82 -7.97
C ARG A 163 -20.71 38.60 -6.81
#